data_b680bfa0660f814a7c2c319ccd87bdee
#
_entry.id   b680bfa0660f814a7c2c319ccd87bdee
#
_cell.length_a   1.000
_cell.length_b   1.000
_cell.length_c   1.000
_cell.angle_alpha   90.00
_cell.angle_beta   90.00
_cell.angle_gamma   90.00
#
_symmetry.space_group_name_H-M   'P 1'
#
loop_
_entity.id
_entity.type
_entity.pdbx_description
1 polymer ?
#
loop_
_entity_poly.entity_id
_entity_poly.type
_entity_poly.pdbx_seq_one_letter_code
_entity_poly.pdbx_strand_id
1 'polypeptide(L)'
;MNLILLTPEEIRDERLACLRDPRRLRHLKEVHRARVGDRLTLGVAGGGIGRGELTLLSGDEARFTLEGLDTPPPPALPVHLVLALPRPRMLARSLEHMTAMGVKQITLLHTRRVDKSYWQSPELDPAKIHEHLVL
;
A
#
# COMPACT_ATOMS: atom_id res chain seq x y z
N MET A 1 9.86 3.36 -8.77
CA MET A 1 8.61 3.32 -9.57
C MET A 1 7.46 3.57 -8.61
N ASN A 2 6.67 4.60 -8.86
CA ASN A 2 5.57 4.95 -7.96
C ASN A 2 4.32 4.22 -8.44
N LEU A 3 3.94 3.16 -7.74
CA LEU A 3 2.74 2.39 -7.99
C LEU A 3 1.63 2.87 -7.03
N ILE A 4 0.44 3.10 -7.57
CA ILE A 4 -0.75 3.29 -6.74
C ILE A 4 -1.43 1.93 -6.64
N LEU A 5 -1.46 1.37 -5.43
CA LEU A 5 -2.11 0.10 -5.17
C LEU A 5 -3.61 0.33 -4.95
N LEU A 6 -4.42 -0.38 -5.72
CA LEU A 6 -5.87 -0.44 -5.58
C LEU A 6 -6.27 -1.76 -4.88
N THR A 7 -7.34 -1.73 -4.13
CA THR A 7 -7.97 -2.96 -3.63
C THR A 7 -8.98 -3.48 -4.66
N PRO A 8 -9.34 -4.77 -4.65
CA PRO A 8 -10.35 -5.30 -5.57
C PRO A 8 -11.69 -4.55 -5.50
N GLU A 9 -12.09 -4.07 -4.31
CA GLU A 9 -13.33 -3.34 -4.08
C GLU A 9 -13.33 -1.94 -4.69
N GLU A 10 -12.17 -1.40 -5.00
CA GLU A 10 -12.00 -0.10 -5.66
C GLU A 10 -12.13 -0.19 -7.18
N ILE A 11 -12.04 -1.38 -7.74
CA ILE A 11 -12.34 -1.64 -9.15
C ILE A 11 -13.86 -1.71 -9.32
N ARG A 12 -14.41 -0.83 -10.13
CA ARG A 12 -15.86 -0.74 -10.38
C ARG A 12 -16.27 -1.56 -11.60
N ASP A 13 -15.46 -1.52 -12.63
CA ASP A 13 -15.59 -2.30 -13.86
C ASP A 13 -14.23 -2.45 -14.54
N GLU A 14 -14.20 -3.02 -15.73
CA GLU A 14 -12.96 -3.25 -16.49
C GLU A 14 -12.15 -1.98 -16.79
N ARG A 15 -12.78 -0.81 -16.73
CA ARG A 15 -12.18 0.47 -17.10
C ARG A 15 -12.23 1.55 -16.03
N LEU A 16 -12.86 1.29 -14.89
CA LEU A 16 -13.07 2.31 -13.86
C LEU A 16 -12.60 1.83 -12.48
N ALA A 17 -11.76 2.63 -11.86
CA ALA A 17 -11.42 2.47 -10.46
C ALA A 17 -11.71 3.74 -9.67
N CYS A 18 -12.11 3.58 -8.39
CA CYS A 18 -12.45 4.66 -7.48
C CYS A 18 -11.70 4.49 -6.16
N LEU A 19 -10.78 5.38 -5.87
CA LEU A 19 -10.03 5.45 -4.62
C LEU A 19 -10.68 6.47 -3.68
N ARG A 20 -11.03 6.04 -2.46
CA ARG A 20 -11.67 6.91 -1.44
C ARG A 20 -10.93 6.92 -0.10
N ASP A 21 -9.89 6.14 0.06
CA ASP A 21 -9.09 6.13 1.28
C ASP A 21 -8.41 7.48 1.51
N PRO A 22 -8.66 8.19 2.65
CA PRO A 22 -8.14 9.53 2.86
C PRO A 22 -6.61 9.61 2.91
N ARG A 23 -5.95 8.56 3.42
CA ARG A 23 -4.48 8.51 3.53
C ARG A 23 -3.85 8.38 2.15
N ARG A 24 -4.37 7.49 1.33
CA ARG A 24 -3.88 7.28 -0.05
C ARG A 24 -4.24 8.45 -0.96
N LEU A 25 -5.40 9.09 -0.78
CA LEU A 25 -5.75 10.34 -1.47
C LEU A 25 -4.77 11.47 -1.13
N ARG A 26 -4.42 11.62 0.13
CA ARG A 26 -3.40 12.59 0.54
C ARG A 26 -2.05 12.26 -0.07
N HIS A 27 -1.63 11.03 -0.05
CA HIS A 27 -0.38 10.56 -0.66
C HIS A 27 -0.36 10.87 -2.17
N LEU A 28 -1.46 10.61 -2.87
CA LEU A 28 -1.62 10.93 -4.29
C LEU A 28 -1.43 12.42 -4.58
N LYS A 29 -1.99 13.30 -3.72
CA LYS A 29 -1.91 14.76 -3.88
C LYS A 29 -0.55 15.34 -3.48
N GLU A 30 -0.05 14.97 -2.31
CA GLU A 30 1.10 15.62 -1.68
C GLU A 30 2.43 15.01 -2.14
N VAL A 31 2.49 13.70 -2.30
CA VAL A 31 3.72 12.97 -2.66
C VAL A 31 3.81 12.79 -4.17
N HIS A 32 2.80 12.22 -4.79
CA HIS A 32 2.77 12.07 -6.26
C HIS A 32 2.52 13.39 -6.98
N ARG A 33 1.87 14.35 -6.32
CA ARG A 33 1.45 15.63 -6.90
C ARG A 33 0.64 15.44 -8.19
N ALA A 34 -0.16 14.37 -8.20
CA ALA A 34 -0.94 13.96 -9.35
C ALA A 34 -2.00 15.01 -9.72
N ARG A 35 -2.26 15.15 -11.00
CA ARG A 35 -3.26 16.04 -11.58
C ARG A 35 -4.19 15.27 -12.51
N VAL A 36 -5.40 15.75 -12.65
CA VAL A 36 -6.33 15.20 -13.65
C VAL A 36 -5.69 15.25 -15.03
N GLY A 37 -5.77 14.15 -15.76
CA GLY A 37 -5.09 13.90 -17.03
C GLY A 37 -3.75 13.17 -16.92
N ASP A 38 -3.20 13.01 -15.71
CA ASP A 38 -1.96 12.26 -15.53
C ASP A 38 -2.18 10.75 -15.73
N ARG A 39 -1.25 10.12 -16.45
CA ARG A 39 -1.19 8.67 -16.62
C ARG A 39 -0.28 8.07 -15.57
N LEU A 40 -0.87 7.30 -14.67
CA LEU A 40 -0.21 6.75 -13.49
C LEU A 40 -0.09 5.23 -13.59
N THR A 41 0.92 4.68 -12.93
CA THR A 41 1.05 3.23 -12.79
C THR A 41 0.14 2.77 -11.66
N LEU A 42 -0.74 1.84 -11.96
CA LEU A 42 -1.73 1.27 -11.04
C LEU A 42 -1.48 -0.24 -10.88
N GLY A 43 -1.81 -0.77 -9.71
CA GLY A 43 -1.82 -2.20 -9.48
C GLY A 43 -3.00 -2.57 -8.61
N VAL A 44 -3.49 -3.81 -8.75
CA VAL A 44 -4.53 -4.36 -7.88
C VAL A 44 -3.91 -5.33 -6.90
N ALA A 45 -4.27 -5.22 -5.62
CA ALA A 45 -3.81 -6.17 -4.60
C ALA A 45 -4.23 -7.60 -4.98
N GLY A 46 -3.25 -8.49 -5.12
CA GLY A 46 -3.46 -9.85 -5.60
C GLY A 46 -3.73 -9.98 -7.11
N GLY A 47 -3.63 -8.89 -7.86
CA GLY A 47 -3.88 -8.85 -9.31
C GLY A 47 -2.70 -8.30 -10.11
N GLY A 48 -2.99 -7.77 -11.29
CA GLY A 48 -2.01 -7.25 -12.22
C GLY A 48 -1.64 -5.79 -12.01
N ILE A 49 -0.65 -5.36 -12.78
CA ILE A 49 -0.15 -4.00 -12.84
C ILE A 49 -0.41 -3.46 -14.25
N GLY A 50 -0.69 -2.18 -14.36
CA GLY A 50 -0.90 -1.50 -15.64
C GLY A 50 -0.88 0.00 -15.50
N ARG A 51 -1.65 0.66 -16.33
CA ARG A 51 -1.77 2.11 -16.32
C ARG A 51 -3.21 2.56 -16.25
N GLY A 52 -3.42 3.78 -15.80
CA GLY A 52 -4.70 4.45 -15.85
C GLY A 52 -4.52 5.95 -15.84
N GLU A 53 -5.47 6.62 -16.44
CA GLU A 53 -5.57 8.08 -16.44
C GLU A 53 -6.39 8.54 -15.24
N LEU A 54 -5.87 9.51 -14.50
CA LEU A 54 -6.59 10.17 -13.42
C LEU A 54 -7.63 11.14 -14.02
N THR A 55 -8.90 10.77 -13.93
CA THR A 55 -10.00 11.52 -14.56
C THR A 55 -10.74 12.44 -13.58
N LEU A 56 -10.63 12.16 -12.28
CA LEU A 56 -11.19 13.02 -11.23
C LEU A 56 -10.30 12.98 -10.00
N LEU A 57 -10.09 14.14 -9.38
CA LEU A 57 -9.38 14.27 -8.11
C LEU A 57 -10.08 15.32 -7.24
N SER A 58 -10.81 14.88 -6.24
CA SER A 58 -11.52 15.73 -5.28
C SER A 58 -10.96 15.58 -3.85
N GLY A 59 -11.63 16.16 -2.85
CA GLY A 59 -11.29 16.01 -1.43
C GLY A 59 -11.40 14.58 -0.92
N ASP A 60 -12.33 13.84 -1.45
CA ASP A 60 -12.83 12.57 -0.94
C ASP A 60 -12.76 11.40 -1.95
N GLU A 61 -12.41 11.68 -3.21
CA GLU A 61 -12.37 10.66 -4.25
C GLU A 61 -11.33 10.97 -5.33
N ALA A 62 -10.67 9.92 -5.82
CA ALA A 62 -9.94 9.92 -7.08
C ALA A 62 -10.49 8.82 -7.99
N ARG A 63 -10.72 9.14 -9.27
CA ARG A 63 -11.17 8.18 -10.28
C ARG A 63 -10.11 7.99 -11.34
N PHE A 64 -9.98 6.76 -11.77
CA PHE A 64 -9.03 6.36 -12.81
C PHE A 64 -9.77 5.63 -13.92
N THR A 65 -9.48 6.01 -15.16
CA THR A 65 -9.81 5.19 -16.33
C THR A 65 -8.68 4.21 -16.57
N LEU A 66 -8.95 2.92 -16.41
CA LEU A 66 -7.97 1.85 -16.54
C LEU A 66 -7.67 1.57 -18.03
N GLU A 67 -6.38 1.36 -18.34
CA GLU A 67 -5.91 1.02 -19.69
C GLU A 67 -5.53 -0.46 -19.82
N GLY A 68 -5.79 -1.24 -18.80
CA GLY A 68 -5.41 -2.63 -18.64
C GLY A 68 -4.50 -2.82 -17.42
N LEU A 69 -4.72 -3.91 -16.70
CA LEU A 69 -3.94 -4.32 -15.51
C LEU A 69 -3.43 -5.74 -15.71
N ASP A 70 -2.81 -6.00 -16.88
CA ASP A 70 -2.51 -7.34 -17.37
C ASP A 70 -1.08 -7.78 -17.11
N THR A 71 -0.21 -6.87 -16.65
CA THR A 71 1.18 -7.20 -16.34
C THR A 71 1.25 -7.89 -14.97
N PRO A 72 1.78 -9.12 -14.88
CA PRO A 72 1.92 -9.78 -13.59
C PRO A 72 2.89 -8.99 -12.68
N PRO A 73 2.61 -8.91 -11.38
CA PRO A 73 3.52 -8.27 -10.45
C PRO A 73 4.86 -9.04 -10.37
N PRO A 74 5.96 -8.37 -10.02
CA PRO A 74 7.21 -9.04 -9.74
C PRO A 74 7.01 -10.14 -8.67
N PRO A 75 7.75 -11.25 -8.77
CA PRO A 75 7.67 -12.29 -7.75
C PRO A 75 8.09 -11.74 -6.39
N ALA A 76 7.52 -12.29 -5.32
CA ALA A 76 7.96 -12.01 -3.97
C ALA A 76 9.45 -12.34 -3.81
N LEU A 77 10.17 -11.55 -3.02
CA LEU A 77 11.53 -11.93 -2.63
C LEU A 77 11.47 -13.25 -1.84
N PRO A 78 12.39 -14.21 -2.11
CA PRO A 78 12.48 -15.47 -1.39
C PRO A 78 13.10 -15.25 0.01
N VAL A 79 12.50 -14.34 0.80
CA VAL A 79 13.00 -13.91 2.10
C VAL A 79 11.86 -13.99 3.12
N HIS A 80 12.14 -14.59 4.26
CA HIS A 80 11.32 -14.52 5.46
C HIS A 80 12.05 -13.62 6.47
N LEU A 81 11.51 -12.42 6.70
CA LEU A 81 12.04 -11.49 7.67
C LEU A 81 11.54 -11.86 9.07
N VAL A 82 12.47 -12.11 9.97
CA VAL A 82 12.19 -12.31 11.41
C VAL A 82 12.67 -11.06 12.15
N LEU A 83 11.74 -10.28 12.68
CA LEU A 83 11.99 -8.96 13.24
C LEU A 83 11.64 -8.94 14.74
N ALA A 84 12.62 -8.66 15.60
CA ALA A 84 12.32 -8.32 16.99
C ALA A 84 11.46 -7.05 17.01
N LEU A 85 10.33 -7.08 17.72
CA LEU A 85 9.35 -5.99 17.68
C LEU A 85 10.01 -4.64 18.01
N PRO A 86 10.10 -3.73 17.04
CA PRO A 86 10.70 -2.43 17.25
C PRO A 86 9.70 -1.47 17.91
N ARG A 87 10.16 -0.26 18.25
CA ARG A 87 9.26 0.81 18.70
C ARG A 87 8.15 1.06 17.67
N PRO A 88 6.93 1.43 18.11
CA PRO A 88 5.76 1.54 17.21
C PRO A 88 6.00 2.33 15.92
N ARG A 89 6.64 3.51 16.01
CA ARG A 89 6.98 4.30 14.81
C ARG A 89 7.93 3.60 13.85
N MET A 90 8.84 2.79 14.39
CA MET A 90 9.78 2.04 13.57
C MET A 90 9.12 0.81 12.97
N LEU A 91 8.13 0.20 13.64
CA LEU A 91 7.33 -0.88 13.09
C LEU A 91 6.63 -0.44 11.80
N ALA A 92 5.88 0.67 11.86
CA ALA A 92 5.20 1.24 10.70
C ALA A 92 6.14 1.41 9.50
N ARG A 93 7.26 2.10 9.71
CA ARG A 93 8.29 2.31 8.68
C ARG A 93 8.88 1.02 8.15
N SER A 94 9.15 0.05 9.02
CA SER A 94 9.71 -1.24 8.62
C SER A 94 8.71 -2.00 7.73
N LEU A 95 7.42 -2.03 8.09
CA LEU A 95 6.39 -2.68 7.29
C LEU A 95 6.27 -2.04 5.91
N GLU A 96 6.17 -0.72 5.84
CA GLU A 96 6.06 0.03 4.57
C GLU A 96 7.27 -0.24 3.66
N HIS A 97 8.48 -0.11 4.18
CA HIS A 97 9.69 -0.27 3.36
C HIS A 97 9.95 -1.72 2.96
N MET A 98 9.81 -2.69 3.87
CA MET A 98 10.06 -4.10 3.56
C MET A 98 9.02 -4.62 2.55
N THR A 99 7.77 -4.22 2.68
CA THR A 99 6.72 -4.60 1.72
C THR A 99 6.98 -3.99 0.34
N ALA A 100 7.37 -2.71 0.29
CA ALA A 100 7.74 -2.04 -0.96
C ALA A 100 8.94 -2.69 -1.66
N MET A 101 9.86 -3.30 -0.90
CA MET A 101 10.99 -4.08 -1.42
C MET A 101 10.60 -5.48 -1.90
N GLY A 102 9.37 -5.93 -1.66
CA GLY A 102 8.89 -7.24 -2.10
C GLY A 102 8.98 -8.35 -1.04
N VAL A 103 9.28 -8.03 0.23
CA VAL A 103 9.21 -8.99 1.33
C VAL A 103 7.74 -9.31 1.63
N LYS A 104 7.35 -10.58 1.51
CA LYS A 104 5.95 -11.04 1.72
C LYS A 104 5.75 -11.85 2.98
N GLN A 105 6.82 -12.21 3.68
CA GLN A 105 6.76 -12.96 4.93
C GLN A 105 7.51 -12.20 6.02
N ILE A 106 6.79 -11.72 7.02
CA ILE A 106 7.34 -10.99 8.15
C ILE A 106 6.80 -11.61 9.43
N THR A 107 7.70 -12.06 10.30
CA THR A 107 7.36 -12.55 11.65
C THR A 107 7.88 -11.58 12.69
N LEU A 108 7.01 -11.10 13.54
CA LEU A 108 7.38 -10.26 14.68
C LEU A 108 7.69 -11.14 15.88
N LEU A 109 8.84 -10.91 16.51
CA LEU A 109 9.28 -11.65 17.68
C LEU A 109 9.28 -10.80 18.95
N HIS A 110 8.91 -11.43 20.07
CA HIS A 110 9.24 -10.93 21.39
C HIS A 110 10.63 -11.45 21.79
N THR A 111 11.53 -10.55 22.11
CA THR A 111 12.87 -10.90 22.61
C THR A 111 13.10 -10.29 23.99
N ARG A 112 14.12 -10.74 24.69
CA ARG A 112 14.44 -10.29 26.07
C ARG A 112 14.55 -8.75 26.19
N ARG A 113 14.97 -8.06 25.13
CA ARG A 113 15.18 -6.61 25.11
C ARG A 113 14.02 -5.82 24.50
N VAL A 114 12.96 -6.49 24.05
CA VAL A 114 11.76 -5.82 23.54
C VAL A 114 10.92 -5.37 24.73
N ASP A 115 10.57 -4.08 24.76
CA ASP A 115 9.69 -3.55 25.78
C ASP A 115 8.29 -4.17 25.62
N LYS A 116 7.75 -4.70 26.73
CA LYS A 116 6.43 -5.34 26.75
C LYS A 116 5.31 -4.40 26.29
N SER A 117 5.45 -3.10 26.54
CA SER A 117 4.47 -2.09 26.14
C SER A 117 4.31 -1.99 24.62
N TYR A 118 5.32 -2.37 23.84
CA TYR A 118 5.22 -2.34 22.37
C TYR A 118 4.18 -3.31 21.83
N TRP A 119 3.97 -4.44 22.52
CA TRP A 119 2.93 -5.42 22.18
C TRP A 119 1.50 -4.93 22.46
N GLN A 120 1.36 -3.86 23.24
CA GLN A 120 0.07 -3.21 23.52
C GLN A 120 -0.18 -2.00 22.62
N SER A 121 0.71 -1.73 21.68
CA SER A 121 0.58 -0.60 20.76
C SER A 121 -0.58 -0.78 19.79
N PRO A 122 -1.37 0.27 19.52
CA PRO A 122 -2.37 0.29 18.45
C PRO A 122 -1.80 0.02 17.05
N GLU A 123 -0.49 0.21 16.86
CA GLU A 123 0.19 -0.11 15.58
C GLU A 123 0.18 -1.61 15.25
N LEU A 124 -0.10 -2.49 16.23
CA LEU A 124 -0.28 -3.93 16.03
C LEU A 124 -1.72 -4.32 15.68
N ASP A 125 -2.65 -3.38 15.68
CA ASP A 125 -3.99 -3.62 15.18
C ASP A 125 -3.93 -4.08 13.71
N PRO A 126 -4.62 -5.19 13.34
CA PRO A 126 -4.61 -5.69 11.96
C PRO A 126 -4.98 -4.63 10.91
N ALA A 127 -5.91 -3.74 11.23
CA ALA A 127 -6.29 -2.65 10.33
C ALA A 127 -5.14 -1.66 10.12
N LYS A 128 -4.41 -1.32 11.19
CA LYS A 128 -3.22 -0.46 11.11
C LYS A 128 -2.08 -1.10 10.35
N ILE A 129 -1.83 -2.37 10.58
CA ILE A 129 -0.85 -3.14 9.80
C ILE A 129 -1.23 -3.09 8.32
N HIS A 130 -2.49 -3.37 7.99
CA HIS A 130 -2.96 -3.33 6.61
C HIS A 130 -2.76 -1.95 5.96
N GLU A 131 -3.08 -0.86 6.66
CA GLU A 131 -2.84 0.51 6.18
C GLU A 131 -1.37 0.76 5.80
N HIS A 132 -0.41 0.19 6.53
CA HIS A 132 1.01 0.30 6.23
C HIS A 132 1.45 -0.57 5.05
N LEU A 133 0.79 -1.70 4.83
CA LEU A 133 1.14 -2.63 3.76
C LEU A 133 0.63 -2.19 2.38
N VAL A 134 -0.42 -1.36 2.32
CA VAL A 134 -1.06 -0.91 1.07
C VAL A 134 -0.71 0.53 0.67
N LEU A 135 0.07 1.24 1.46
CA LEU A 135 0.52 2.59 1.15
C LEU A 135 1.65 2.55 0.13
#